data_b535856c84de3e8cd5cc4bba636a2208
#
_entry.id   b535856c84de3e8cd5cc4bba636a2208
#
_cell.length_a   1.000
_cell.length_b   1.000
_cell.length_c   1.000
_cell.angle_alpha   90.00
_cell.angle_beta   90.00
_cell.angle_gamma   90.00
#
_symmetry.space_group_name_H-M   'P 1'
#
loop_
_entity.id
_entity.type
_entity.pdbx_description
1 polymer ?
#
loop_
_entity_poly.entity_id
_entity_poly.type
_entity_poly.pdbx_seq_one_letter_code
_entity_poly.pdbx_strand_id
1 'polypeptide(L)'
;MRAVVQRVSSSKVTVDGEVTGEINKGLLVLLGVTHEDTSKDVDYIIDKVLNLRIFEDENEKMNLSLKDVHGELLVVSQFTLYGDCRKGRRPSFSSAARPEVATKLYEEFIEKSRKEGIVTQTGKFGANMMVDLTNEGPVTILLESNRTF
;
A
#
# COMPACT_ATOMS: atom_id res chain seq x y z
N MET A 1 -4.12 -9.93 5.02
CA MET A 1 -3.77 -8.56 4.60
C MET A 1 -3.62 -8.50 3.10
N ARG A 2 -4.20 -7.51 2.48
CA ARG A 2 -4.10 -7.28 1.03
C ARG A 2 -3.44 -5.95 0.76
N ALA A 3 -2.71 -5.89 -0.35
CA ALA A 3 -2.12 -4.65 -0.81
C ALA A 3 -2.25 -4.55 -2.32
N VAL A 4 -2.52 -3.33 -2.78
CA VAL A 4 -2.39 -2.97 -4.20
C VAL A 4 -1.21 -2.04 -4.28
N VAL A 5 -0.19 -2.47 -5.02
CA VAL A 5 1.09 -1.76 -5.15
C VAL A 5 1.16 -1.16 -6.54
N GLN A 6 1.33 0.14 -6.62
CA GLN A 6 1.42 0.85 -7.90
C GLN A 6 2.73 1.62 -7.97
N ARG A 7 3.47 1.39 -9.05
CA ARG A 7 4.70 2.15 -9.31
C ARG A 7 4.34 3.54 -9.81
N VAL A 8 4.87 4.56 -9.15
CA VAL A 8 4.50 5.95 -9.45
C VAL A 8 5.72 6.83 -9.71
N SER A 9 5.53 7.84 -10.56
CA SER A 9 6.49 8.96 -10.68
C SER A 9 6.18 10.03 -9.64
N SER A 10 4.93 10.11 -9.18
CA SER A 10 4.48 10.99 -8.09
C SER A 10 3.14 10.51 -7.57
N SER A 11 2.87 10.77 -6.29
CA SER A 11 1.57 10.50 -5.69
C SER A 11 1.38 11.38 -4.45
N LYS A 12 0.14 11.74 -4.16
CA LYS A 12 -0.17 12.52 -2.95
C LYS A 12 -1.57 12.20 -2.44
N VAL A 13 -1.76 12.40 -1.15
CA VAL A 13 -3.06 12.32 -0.50
C VAL A 13 -3.44 13.69 0.01
N THR A 14 -4.67 14.10 -0.28
CA THR A 14 -5.25 15.36 0.19
C THR A 14 -6.49 15.05 1.02
N VAL A 15 -6.59 15.68 2.18
CA VAL A 15 -7.75 15.59 3.08
C VAL A 15 -8.19 17.00 3.41
N ASP A 16 -9.44 17.32 3.13
CA ASP A 16 -10.01 18.66 3.38
C ASP A 16 -9.13 19.80 2.82
N GLY A 17 -8.60 19.59 1.62
CA GLY A 17 -7.76 20.57 0.92
C GLY A 17 -6.32 20.64 1.37
N GLU A 18 -5.91 19.82 2.34
CA GLU A 18 -4.53 19.79 2.84
C GLU A 18 -3.83 18.50 2.45
N VAL A 19 -2.59 18.60 1.99
CA VAL A 19 -1.76 17.44 1.65
C VAL A 19 -1.27 16.77 2.94
N THR A 20 -1.64 15.50 3.15
CA THR A 20 -1.20 14.72 4.32
C THR A 20 0.07 13.94 4.04
N GLY A 21 0.31 13.60 2.78
CA GLY A 21 1.51 12.87 2.36
C GLY A 21 1.71 13.03 0.87
N GLU A 22 2.96 13.09 0.45
CA GLU A 22 3.33 13.26 -0.94
C GLU A 22 4.69 12.62 -1.20
N ILE A 23 4.81 11.93 -2.33
CA ILE A 23 6.06 11.29 -2.75
C ILE A 23 6.34 11.59 -4.23
N ASN A 24 7.60 11.50 -4.58
CA ASN A 24 8.05 11.47 -5.97
C ASN A 24 8.17 10.00 -6.41
N LYS A 25 9.21 9.63 -7.13
CA LYS A 25 9.42 8.25 -7.61
C LYS A 25 9.34 7.24 -6.47
N GLY A 26 8.52 6.22 -6.65
CA GLY A 26 8.38 5.17 -5.64
C GLY A 26 7.13 4.33 -5.85
N LEU A 27 6.51 3.95 -4.75
CA LEU A 27 5.32 3.12 -4.74
C LEU A 27 4.19 3.75 -3.92
N LEU A 28 2.99 3.74 -4.50
CA LEU A 28 1.75 3.94 -3.76
C LEU A 28 1.25 2.56 -3.35
N VAL A 29 0.97 2.38 -2.07
CA VAL A 29 0.44 1.12 -1.54
C VAL A 29 -0.92 1.38 -0.89
N LEU A 30 -1.96 0.74 -1.43
CA LEU A 30 -3.27 0.69 -0.80
C LEU A 30 -3.28 -0.57 0.08
N LEU A 31 -3.50 -0.41 1.37
CA LEU A 31 -3.36 -1.49 2.36
C LEU A 31 -4.69 -1.80 3.05
N GLY A 32 -5.15 -3.04 2.91
CA GLY A 32 -6.35 -3.55 3.57
C GLY A 32 -6.01 -4.60 4.62
N VAL A 33 -6.72 -4.55 5.75
CA VAL A 33 -6.51 -5.43 6.89
C VAL A 33 -7.79 -6.25 7.11
N THR A 34 -7.64 -7.55 7.37
CA THR A 34 -8.76 -8.43 7.72
C THR A 34 -8.66 -8.91 9.17
N HIS A 35 -9.74 -9.54 9.67
CA HIS A 35 -9.89 -9.91 11.09
C HIS A 35 -8.77 -10.76 11.67
N GLU A 36 -8.23 -11.70 10.88
CA GLU A 36 -7.21 -12.65 11.33
C GLU A 36 -5.78 -12.13 11.23
N ASP A 37 -5.58 -10.93 10.71
CA ASP A 37 -4.24 -10.40 10.48
C ASP A 37 -3.48 -10.12 11.77
N THR A 38 -2.19 -10.38 11.71
CA THR A 38 -1.23 -10.14 12.80
C THR A 38 0.03 -9.46 12.25
N SER A 39 1.01 -9.23 13.10
CA SER A 39 2.31 -8.70 12.71
C SER A 39 3.01 -9.55 11.64
N LYS A 40 2.72 -10.85 11.58
CA LYS A 40 3.28 -11.74 10.54
C LYS A 40 2.80 -11.33 9.16
N ASP A 41 1.54 -10.91 9.04
CA ASP A 41 0.97 -10.45 7.77
C ASP A 41 1.62 -9.12 7.37
N VAL A 42 1.82 -8.22 8.32
CA VAL A 42 2.54 -6.96 8.11
C VAL A 42 3.94 -7.24 7.57
N ASP A 43 4.68 -8.13 8.22
CA ASP A 43 6.06 -8.46 7.84
C ASP A 43 6.12 -9.05 6.42
N TYR A 44 5.19 -9.92 6.07
CA TYR A 44 5.10 -10.50 4.73
C TYR A 44 4.91 -9.43 3.66
N ILE A 45 3.93 -8.55 3.86
CA ILE A 45 3.61 -7.50 2.87
C ILE A 45 4.77 -6.51 2.76
N ILE A 46 5.38 -6.10 3.88
CA ILE A 46 6.52 -5.19 3.87
C ILE A 46 7.69 -5.80 3.08
N ASP A 47 8.02 -7.05 3.35
CA ASP A 47 9.11 -7.72 2.65
C ASP A 47 8.87 -7.68 1.13
N LYS A 48 7.66 -7.98 0.70
CA LYS A 48 7.30 -7.94 -0.73
C LYS A 48 7.39 -6.53 -1.28
N VAL A 49 6.75 -5.56 -0.63
CA VAL A 49 6.72 -4.17 -1.11
C VAL A 49 8.11 -3.58 -1.29
N LEU A 50 9.00 -3.82 -0.32
CA LEU A 50 10.33 -3.22 -0.33
C LEU A 50 11.32 -3.94 -1.25
N ASN A 51 11.08 -5.21 -1.56
CA ASN A 51 12.04 -6.05 -2.28
C ASN A 51 11.58 -6.57 -3.64
N LEU A 52 10.31 -6.38 -4.02
CA LEU A 52 9.86 -6.75 -5.36
C LEU A 52 10.66 -5.97 -6.42
N ARG A 53 11.15 -6.70 -7.39
CA ARG A 53 12.03 -6.15 -8.42
C ARG A 53 11.21 -5.62 -9.60
N ILE A 54 10.51 -4.52 -9.36
CA ILE A 54 9.57 -3.91 -10.29
C ILE A 54 10.00 -2.53 -10.81
N PHE A 55 11.23 -2.14 -10.54
CA PHE A 55 11.85 -0.95 -11.13
C PHE A 55 12.85 -1.37 -12.18
N GLU A 56 12.92 -0.61 -13.26
CA GLU A 56 13.77 -0.93 -14.37
C GLU A 56 15.24 -0.66 -14.05
N ASP A 57 16.11 -1.59 -14.51
CA ASP A 57 17.55 -1.41 -14.48
C ASP A 57 18.02 -0.66 -15.73
N GLU A 58 19.34 -0.53 -15.91
CA GLU A 58 19.94 0.14 -17.06
C GLU A 58 19.66 -0.55 -18.39
N ASN A 59 19.19 -1.79 -18.38
CA ASN A 59 18.81 -2.56 -19.57
C ASN A 59 17.30 -2.56 -19.79
N GLU A 60 16.56 -1.68 -19.09
CA GLU A 60 15.10 -1.53 -19.15
C GLU A 60 14.36 -2.81 -18.73
N LYS A 61 14.95 -3.60 -17.82
CA LYS A 61 14.33 -4.80 -17.28
C LYS A 61 13.93 -4.58 -15.84
N MET A 62 12.76 -5.06 -15.45
CA MET A 62 12.29 -5.03 -14.07
C MET A 62 13.20 -5.91 -13.20
N ASN A 63 14.16 -5.31 -12.54
CA ASN A 63 15.20 -6.00 -11.81
C ASN A 63 15.61 -5.33 -10.51
N LEU A 64 15.17 -4.09 -10.28
CA LEU A 64 15.53 -3.33 -9.09
C LEU A 64 14.32 -3.17 -8.16
N SER A 65 14.59 -3.18 -6.87
CA SER A 65 13.58 -3.00 -5.82
C SER A 65 13.44 -1.52 -5.45
N LEU A 66 12.42 -1.21 -4.65
CA LEU A 66 12.24 0.12 -4.07
C LEU A 66 13.50 0.56 -3.31
N LYS A 67 14.10 -0.37 -2.54
CA LYS A 67 15.34 -0.10 -1.82
C LYS A 67 16.49 0.25 -2.76
N ASP A 68 16.64 -0.51 -3.84
CA ASP A 68 17.73 -0.31 -4.81
C ASP A 68 17.68 1.07 -5.47
N VAL A 69 16.50 1.55 -5.80
CA VAL A 69 16.32 2.84 -6.48
C VAL A 69 16.17 4.02 -5.52
N HIS A 70 16.26 3.77 -4.21
CA HIS A 70 16.02 4.78 -3.17
C HIS A 70 14.68 5.50 -3.36
N GLY A 71 13.66 4.74 -3.75
CA GLY A 71 12.32 5.26 -3.95
C GLY A 71 11.61 5.54 -2.63
N GLU A 72 10.51 6.27 -2.73
CA GLU A 72 9.69 6.66 -1.60
C GLU A 72 8.40 5.82 -1.55
N LEU A 73 7.78 5.75 -0.39
CA LEU A 73 6.59 4.95 -0.15
C LEU A 73 5.46 5.84 0.36
N LEU A 74 4.28 5.73 -0.26
CA LEU A 74 3.06 6.36 0.23
C LEU A 74 2.07 5.25 0.56
N VAL A 75 1.69 5.14 1.84
CA VAL A 75 0.81 4.08 2.32
C VAL A 75 -0.55 4.67 2.67
N VAL A 76 -1.59 4.13 2.03
CA VAL A 76 -2.98 4.57 2.22
C VAL A 76 -3.81 3.40 2.72
N SER A 77 -4.51 3.57 3.83
CA SER A 77 -5.44 2.54 4.32
C SER A 77 -6.63 2.41 3.37
N GLN A 78 -6.99 1.18 3.04
CA GLN A 78 -8.03 0.88 2.05
C GLN A 78 -8.82 -0.36 2.46
N PHE A 79 -9.80 -0.21 3.37
CA PHE A 79 -10.59 -1.35 3.85
C PHE A 79 -11.43 -1.97 2.72
N THR A 80 -11.77 -1.19 1.70
CA THR A 80 -12.58 -1.67 0.58
C THR A 80 -11.90 -2.74 -0.27
N LEU A 81 -10.59 -3.00 -0.05
CA LEU A 81 -9.92 -4.15 -0.66
C LEU A 81 -10.53 -5.48 -0.19
N TYR A 82 -11.24 -5.47 0.94
CA TYR A 82 -11.99 -6.62 1.46
C TYR A 82 -13.47 -6.56 1.11
N GLY A 83 -13.83 -5.76 0.11
CA GLY A 83 -15.18 -5.75 -0.42
C GLY A 83 -15.50 -7.06 -1.12
N ASP A 84 -16.59 -7.71 -0.70
CA ASP A 84 -17.09 -8.93 -1.32
C ASP A 84 -18.22 -8.56 -2.29
N CYS A 85 -17.96 -8.74 -3.57
CA CYS A 85 -18.90 -8.38 -4.65
C CYS A 85 -19.48 -9.61 -5.34
N ARG A 86 -19.35 -10.80 -4.75
CA ARG A 86 -19.79 -12.06 -5.38
C ARG A 86 -21.30 -12.15 -5.52
N LYS A 87 -22.07 -11.48 -4.67
CA LYS A 87 -23.53 -11.50 -4.70
C LYS A 87 -24.07 -10.08 -4.84
N GLY A 88 -24.95 -9.91 -5.83
CA GLY A 88 -25.62 -8.64 -6.04
C GLY A 88 -24.68 -7.51 -6.47
N ARG A 89 -25.11 -6.27 -6.22
CA ARG A 89 -24.40 -5.07 -6.66
C ARG A 89 -23.88 -4.22 -5.50
N ARG A 90 -24.24 -4.58 -4.28
CA ARG A 90 -23.80 -3.87 -3.08
C ARG A 90 -22.67 -4.66 -2.41
N PRO A 91 -21.43 -4.15 -2.44
CA PRO A 91 -20.32 -4.83 -1.81
C PRO A 91 -20.55 -5.02 -0.31
N SER A 92 -20.16 -6.18 0.21
CA SER A 92 -20.14 -6.42 1.65
C SER A 92 -18.70 -6.19 2.14
N PHE A 93 -18.56 -5.48 3.25
CA PHE A 93 -17.27 -5.20 3.87
C PHE A 93 -17.09 -5.94 5.20
N SER A 94 -17.87 -7.01 5.41
CA SER A 94 -17.82 -7.78 6.65
C SER A 94 -16.45 -8.45 6.91
N SER A 95 -15.65 -8.65 5.87
CA SER A 95 -14.31 -9.24 6.00
C SER A 95 -13.22 -8.22 6.35
N ALA A 96 -13.53 -6.93 6.31
CA ALA A 96 -12.59 -5.89 6.71
C ALA A 96 -12.46 -5.87 8.23
N ALA A 97 -11.24 -5.74 8.74
CA ALA A 97 -11.00 -5.63 10.18
C ALA A 97 -11.63 -4.35 10.74
N ARG A 98 -11.95 -4.40 12.03
CA ARG A 98 -12.44 -3.22 12.75
C ARG A 98 -11.37 -2.13 12.79
N PRO A 99 -11.77 -0.85 12.86
CA PRO A 99 -10.80 0.27 12.86
C PRO A 99 -9.70 0.14 13.91
N GLU A 100 -9.98 -0.37 15.10
CA GLU A 100 -8.98 -0.51 16.17
C GLU A 100 -7.85 -1.44 15.77
N VAL A 101 -8.19 -2.58 15.17
CA VAL A 101 -7.20 -3.57 14.69
C VAL A 101 -6.49 -3.05 13.45
N ALA A 102 -7.26 -2.54 12.50
CA ALA A 102 -6.72 -2.05 11.23
C ALA A 102 -5.74 -0.90 11.44
N THR A 103 -6.08 0.07 12.29
CA THR A 103 -5.22 1.22 12.60
C THR A 103 -3.89 0.76 13.17
N LYS A 104 -3.94 -0.17 14.12
CA LYS A 104 -2.73 -0.70 14.79
C LYS A 104 -1.77 -1.34 13.78
N LEU A 105 -2.29 -2.18 12.90
CA LEU A 105 -1.45 -2.88 11.92
C LEU A 105 -0.98 -1.95 10.81
N TYR A 106 -1.81 -0.98 10.41
CA TYR A 106 -1.43 0.07 9.48
C TYR A 106 -0.26 0.90 10.02
N GLU A 107 -0.33 1.33 11.28
CA GLU A 107 0.74 2.08 11.93
C GLU A 107 2.01 1.24 12.06
N GLU A 108 1.87 -0.04 12.37
CA GLU A 108 3.00 -0.97 12.44
C GLU A 108 3.70 -1.09 11.07
N PHE A 109 2.92 -1.18 10.00
CA PHE A 109 3.45 -1.21 8.64
C PHE A 109 4.31 0.03 8.34
N ILE A 110 3.79 1.20 8.67
CA ILE A 110 4.48 2.48 8.45
C ILE A 110 5.77 2.54 9.25
N GLU A 111 5.70 2.22 10.53
CA GLU A 111 6.85 2.26 11.42
C GLU A 111 7.97 1.31 10.96
N LYS A 112 7.61 0.08 10.62
CA LYS A 112 8.58 -0.90 10.14
C LYS A 112 9.21 -0.50 8.80
N SER A 113 8.43 0.10 7.89
CA SER A 113 8.96 0.59 6.63
C SER A 113 10.00 1.71 6.87
N ARG A 114 9.72 2.60 7.80
CA ARG A 114 10.65 3.68 8.18
C ARG A 114 11.92 3.13 8.81
N LYS A 115 11.81 2.09 9.63
CA LYS A 115 12.97 1.43 10.24
C LYS A 115 13.91 0.79 9.21
N GLU A 116 13.35 0.39 8.06
CA GLU A 116 14.13 -0.13 6.94
C GLU A 116 14.82 0.98 6.13
N GLY A 117 14.72 2.23 6.57
CA GLY A 117 15.34 3.37 5.90
C GLY A 117 14.55 3.93 4.73
N ILE A 118 13.28 3.54 4.57
CA ILE A 118 12.43 4.01 3.49
C ILE A 118 11.69 5.26 3.92
N VAL A 119 11.78 6.32 3.10
CA VAL A 119 10.96 7.52 3.28
C VAL A 119 9.51 7.11 3.09
N THR A 120 8.72 7.16 4.14
CA THR A 120 7.33 6.68 4.13
C THR A 120 6.39 7.80 4.51
N GLN A 121 5.51 8.15 3.57
CA GLN A 121 4.44 9.11 3.75
C GLN A 121 3.12 8.38 3.90
N THR A 122 2.12 9.04 4.44
CA THR A 122 0.84 8.42 4.77
C THR A 122 -0.33 9.31 4.38
N GLY A 123 -1.51 8.69 4.24
CA GLY A 123 -2.77 9.41 4.26
C GLY A 123 -3.22 9.66 5.70
N LYS A 124 -4.53 9.73 5.90
CA LYS A 124 -5.14 9.88 7.22
C LYS A 124 -6.18 8.77 7.39
N PHE A 125 -5.91 7.86 8.32
CA PHE A 125 -6.79 6.70 8.56
C PHE A 125 -8.23 7.16 8.86
N GLY A 126 -9.19 6.55 8.15
CA GLY A 126 -10.61 6.82 8.37
C GLY A 126 -11.14 8.10 7.72
N ALA A 127 -10.29 8.94 7.15
CA ALA A 127 -10.72 10.15 6.49
C ALA A 127 -11.15 9.89 5.04
N ASN A 128 -11.94 10.81 4.50
CA ASN A 128 -12.17 10.84 3.06
C ASN A 128 -10.93 11.44 2.40
N MET A 129 -10.26 10.64 1.59
CA MET A 129 -8.99 11.02 0.99
C MET A 129 -9.13 11.16 -0.52
N MET A 130 -8.53 12.23 -1.07
CA MET A 130 -8.29 12.35 -2.50
C MET A 130 -6.89 11.84 -2.77
N VAL A 131 -6.79 10.75 -3.52
CA VAL A 131 -5.51 10.10 -3.81
C VAL A 131 -5.16 10.36 -5.26
N ASP A 132 -4.14 11.17 -5.47
CA ASP A 132 -3.61 11.46 -6.81
C ASP A 132 -2.40 10.59 -7.04
N LEU A 133 -2.26 10.06 -8.25
CA LEU A 133 -1.08 9.30 -8.61
C LEU A 133 -0.85 9.34 -10.12
N THR A 134 0.41 9.29 -10.50
CA THR A 134 0.80 9.02 -11.87
C THR A 134 1.47 7.66 -11.86
N ASN A 135 0.74 6.64 -12.35
CA ASN A 135 1.29 5.30 -12.48
C ASN A 135 2.25 5.25 -13.66
N GLU A 136 3.48 4.87 -13.39
CA GLU A 136 4.51 4.80 -14.41
C GLU A 136 4.65 3.37 -14.92
N GLY A 137 4.27 3.19 -16.19
CA GLY A 137 4.36 1.88 -16.82
C GLY A 137 3.18 1.55 -17.72
N PRO A 138 1.96 1.28 -17.24
CA PRO A 138 1.59 1.16 -15.83
C PRO A 138 2.07 -0.14 -15.18
N VAL A 139 2.32 -0.09 -13.88
CA VAL A 139 2.66 -1.27 -13.07
C VAL A 139 1.80 -1.28 -11.83
N THR A 140 0.99 -2.33 -11.71
CA THR A 140 0.09 -2.55 -10.57
C THR A 140 0.16 -4.01 -10.17
N ILE A 141 0.52 -4.28 -8.92
CA ILE A 141 0.72 -5.62 -8.39
C ILE A 141 -0.25 -5.84 -7.22
N LEU A 142 -0.88 -7.01 -7.20
CA LEU A 142 -1.74 -7.43 -6.11
C LEU A 142 -0.98 -8.37 -5.17
N LEU A 143 -1.06 -8.11 -3.87
CA LEU A 143 -0.47 -8.95 -2.85
C LEU A 143 -1.51 -9.36 -1.81
N GLU A 144 -1.38 -10.58 -1.31
CA GLU A 144 -2.18 -11.04 -0.18
C GLU A 144 -1.30 -11.92 0.72
N SER A 145 -1.32 -11.68 2.02
CA SER A 145 -0.48 -12.41 2.97
C SER A 145 -0.85 -13.89 3.08
N ASN A 146 -2.08 -14.26 2.72
CA ASN A 146 -2.49 -15.67 2.62
C ASN A 146 -1.97 -16.35 1.34
N ARG A 147 -1.33 -15.61 0.46
CA ARG A 147 -0.72 -16.12 -0.78
C ARG A 147 -1.73 -16.78 -1.72
N THR A 148 -2.93 -16.22 -1.84
CA THR A 148 -3.95 -16.68 -2.78
C THR A 148 -3.71 -16.16 -4.21
N PHE A 149 -2.86 -15.15 -4.33
CA PHE A 149 -2.37 -14.63 -5.62
C PHE A 149 -1.02 -13.96 -5.46
#